data_6a68af8db35bfb6374aeed08693359a6
#
_entry.id   6a68af8db35bfb6374aeed08693359a6
#
_cell.length_a   1.000
_cell.length_b   1.000
_cell.length_c   1.000
_cell.angle_alpha   90.00
_cell.angle_beta   90.00
_cell.angle_gamma   90.00
#
_symmetry.space_group_name_H-M   'P 1'
#
loop_
_entity.id
_entity.type
_entity.pdbx_description
1 polymer ?
#
loop_
_entity_poly.entity_id
_entity_poly.type
_entity_poly.pdbx_seq_one_letter_code
_entity_poly.pdbx_strand_id
1 'polypeptide(L)'
;MKKSITLVLAMLMMLSLTACGGSKDKGGALPGIDMKSTDTQTVTSDRATLEVLNETFFTYLGGLNYFTDSDPQAKLTYADLKEHIGVDCSEYQYQEEYQRGVYTWYAAEDEACCLSLFFGDNGKLVAAGAYNFSL
;
A
#
# COMPACT_ATOMS: atom_id res chain seq x y z
N MET A 1 -37.60 -4.33 -44.12
CA MET A 1 -36.20 -3.80 -43.96
C MET A 1 -35.89 -3.62 -42.49
N LYS A 2 -35.58 -4.68 -41.84
CA LYS A 2 -35.16 -4.69 -40.40
C LYS A 2 -34.24 -5.89 -40.26
N LYS A 3 -32.97 -5.73 -40.46
CA LYS A 3 -31.93 -6.72 -40.12
C LYS A 3 -30.61 -6.06 -40.44
N SER A 4 -29.89 -5.54 -39.48
CA SER A 4 -28.44 -5.31 -39.51
C SER A 4 -27.94 -4.31 -38.43
N ILE A 5 -28.41 -4.40 -37.19
CA ILE A 5 -27.84 -3.60 -36.12
C ILE A 5 -27.41 -4.44 -34.88
N THR A 6 -27.42 -5.75 -35.01
CA THR A 6 -27.17 -6.61 -33.85
C THR A 6 -25.77 -7.28 -33.88
N LEU A 7 -24.90 -6.89 -34.81
CA LEU A 7 -23.58 -7.56 -34.95
C LEU A 7 -22.37 -6.66 -34.68
N VAL A 8 -22.54 -5.44 -34.19
CA VAL A 8 -21.43 -4.54 -33.92
C VAL A 8 -21.15 -4.39 -32.41
N LEU A 9 -22.04 -4.89 -31.56
CA LEU A 9 -21.86 -4.76 -30.11
C LEU A 9 -21.16 -5.94 -29.45
N ALA A 10 -20.77 -6.96 -30.18
CA ALA A 10 -20.10 -8.14 -29.64
C ALA A 10 -18.57 -8.17 -29.83
N MET A 11 -17.98 -7.14 -30.38
CA MET A 11 -16.52 -7.10 -30.66
C MET A 11 -15.73 -6.06 -29.85
N LEU A 12 -16.33 -5.47 -28.83
CA LEU A 12 -15.64 -4.47 -28.00
C LEU A 12 -15.38 -4.95 -26.56
N MET A 13 -15.49 -6.24 -26.30
CA MET A 13 -15.22 -6.80 -24.96
C MET A 13 -14.04 -7.78 -24.90
N MET A 14 -13.08 -7.68 -25.79
CA MET A 14 -11.89 -8.53 -25.74
C MET A 14 -10.59 -7.75 -25.87
N LEU A 15 -10.44 -6.65 -25.15
CA LEU A 15 -9.16 -5.95 -25.08
C LEU A 15 -8.93 -5.36 -23.70
N SER A 16 -8.96 -6.21 -22.67
CA SER A 16 -8.47 -5.81 -21.35
C SER A 16 -7.88 -6.99 -20.59
N LEU A 17 -6.94 -7.70 -21.21
CA LEU A 17 -6.11 -8.70 -20.57
C LEU A 17 -4.67 -8.56 -21.04
N THR A 18 -4.08 -7.40 -20.78
CA THR A 18 -2.63 -7.23 -20.78
C THR A 18 -2.21 -6.44 -19.57
N ALA A 19 -2.53 -6.94 -18.40
CA ALA A 19 -1.89 -6.51 -17.18
C ALA A 19 -0.97 -7.64 -16.70
N CYS A 20 -0.04 -8.03 -17.52
CA CYS A 20 1.10 -8.82 -17.09
C CYS A 20 2.37 -8.05 -17.37
N GLY A 21 2.46 -6.88 -16.78
CA GLY A 21 3.71 -6.17 -16.64
C GLY A 21 4.41 -6.73 -15.40
N GLY A 22 5.36 -7.66 -15.57
CA GLY A 22 6.24 -8.05 -14.50
C GLY A 22 7.05 -6.84 -14.04
N SER A 23 6.57 -6.09 -13.07
CA SER A 23 7.39 -5.11 -12.39
C SER A 23 8.38 -5.88 -11.53
N LYS A 24 9.65 -5.71 -11.85
CA LYS A 24 10.72 -6.18 -10.99
C LYS A 24 10.59 -5.42 -9.68
N ASP A 25 10.39 -6.13 -8.58
CA ASP A 25 10.38 -5.60 -7.24
C ASP A 25 11.56 -4.65 -7.01
N LYS A 26 11.27 -3.37 -7.02
CA LYS A 26 12.17 -2.36 -6.53
C LYS A 26 11.69 -1.94 -5.17
N GLY A 27 12.12 -2.69 -4.18
CA GLY A 27 12.14 -2.27 -2.79
C GLY A 27 10.78 -1.88 -2.20
N GLY A 28 9.98 -2.84 -1.82
CA GLY A 28 8.85 -2.64 -0.94
C GLY A 28 7.46 -2.62 -1.56
N ALA A 29 7.33 -2.63 -2.89
CA ALA A 29 6.01 -2.77 -3.52
C ALA A 29 5.44 -4.19 -3.33
N LEU A 30 4.15 -4.28 -3.10
CA LEU A 30 3.45 -5.57 -3.11
C LEU A 30 3.50 -6.16 -4.52
N PRO A 31 3.61 -7.50 -4.66
CA PRO A 31 3.52 -8.16 -5.96
C PRO A 31 2.24 -7.76 -6.69
N GLY A 32 2.38 -7.21 -7.90
CA GLY A 32 1.24 -6.78 -8.71
C GLY A 32 0.69 -5.39 -8.42
N ILE A 33 1.26 -4.66 -7.46
CA ILE A 33 0.91 -3.25 -7.23
C ILE A 33 1.91 -2.37 -7.98
N ASP A 34 1.39 -1.50 -8.85
CA ASP A 34 2.18 -0.45 -9.48
C ASP A 34 2.35 0.72 -8.50
N MET A 35 3.56 0.94 -8.04
CA MET A 35 3.86 2.04 -7.12
C MET A 35 3.58 3.43 -7.69
N LYS A 36 3.41 3.55 -9.01
CA LYS A 36 3.08 4.82 -9.65
C LYS A 36 1.59 4.99 -9.96
N SER A 37 0.76 4.01 -9.59
CA SER A 37 -0.68 4.15 -9.73
C SER A 37 -1.21 5.17 -8.72
N THR A 38 -1.97 6.14 -9.21
CA THR A 38 -2.69 7.09 -8.35
C THR A 38 -3.99 6.52 -7.79
N ASP A 39 -4.39 5.37 -8.30
CA ASP A 39 -5.62 4.71 -7.86
C ASP A 39 -5.40 4.02 -6.52
N THR A 40 -6.34 4.15 -5.62
CA THR A 40 -6.38 3.40 -4.38
C THR A 40 -6.60 1.93 -4.70
N GLN A 41 -5.66 1.09 -4.27
CA GLN A 41 -5.72 -0.35 -4.45
C GLN A 41 -6.00 -1.00 -3.10
N THR A 42 -7.16 -1.65 -2.99
CA THR A 42 -7.48 -2.44 -1.81
C THR A 42 -6.88 -3.82 -1.97
N VAL A 43 -6.02 -4.19 -1.05
CA VAL A 43 -5.43 -5.52 -0.99
C VAL A 43 -6.30 -6.38 -0.11
N THR A 44 -6.69 -7.54 -0.60
CA THR A 44 -7.37 -8.53 0.23
C THR A 44 -6.35 -9.13 1.18
N SER A 45 -6.29 -8.57 2.35
CA SER A 45 -5.36 -9.02 3.37
C SER A 45 -6.04 -9.13 4.72
N ASP A 46 -5.46 -9.94 5.58
CA ASP A 46 -5.82 -9.98 6.97
C ASP A 46 -5.46 -8.63 7.62
N ARG A 47 -6.28 -8.23 8.57
CA ARG A 47 -6.03 -7.02 9.34
C ARG A 47 -5.05 -7.32 10.46
N ALA A 48 -4.20 -6.36 10.78
CA ALA A 48 -3.30 -6.47 11.92
C ALA A 48 -4.05 -6.18 13.22
N THR A 49 -3.56 -6.72 14.32
CA THR A 49 -4.10 -6.37 15.66
C THR A 49 -3.68 -4.95 16.04
N LEU A 50 -4.51 -4.27 16.81
CA LEU A 50 -4.20 -2.93 17.33
C LEU A 50 -2.90 -2.94 18.14
N GLU A 51 -2.66 -3.99 18.92
CA GLU A 51 -1.43 -4.16 19.70
C GLU A 51 -0.18 -4.16 18.81
N VAL A 52 -0.19 -4.93 17.73
CA VAL A 52 0.92 -4.99 16.76
C VAL A 52 1.14 -3.64 16.07
N LEU A 53 0.06 -2.95 15.69
CA LEU A 53 0.18 -1.62 15.06
C LEU A 53 0.74 -0.58 16.03
N ASN A 54 0.30 -0.60 17.29
CA ASN A 54 0.84 0.26 18.34
C ASN A 54 2.32 -0.03 18.62
N GLU A 55 2.68 -1.29 18.74
CA GLU A 55 4.07 -1.70 18.93
C GLU A 55 4.94 -1.23 17.76
N THR A 56 4.48 -1.44 16.54
CA THR A 56 5.19 -1.02 15.33
C THR A 56 5.44 0.47 15.34
N PHE A 57 4.41 1.27 15.59
CA PHE A 57 4.52 2.72 15.53
C PHE A 57 5.35 3.29 16.71
N PHE A 58 5.02 2.92 17.93
CA PHE A 58 5.63 3.55 19.10
C PHE A 58 6.96 2.93 19.49
N THR A 59 7.07 1.61 19.44
CA THR A 59 8.27 0.92 19.90
C THR A 59 9.29 0.73 18.79
N TYR A 60 8.85 0.22 17.65
CA TYR A 60 9.74 -0.12 16.53
C TYR A 60 10.13 1.10 15.70
N LEU A 61 9.19 1.98 15.41
CA LEU A 61 9.44 3.22 14.64
C LEU A 61 9.75 4.43 15.53
N GLY A 62 9.65 4.30 16.84
CA GLY A 62 9.92 5.39 17.78
C GLY A 62 8.85 6.48 17.81
N GLY A 63 7.68 6.24 17.25
CA GLY A 63 6.58 7.20 17.19
C GLY A 63 6.83 8.41 16.29
N LEU A 64 7.88 8.39 15.45
CA LEU A 64 8.22 9.50 14.57
C LEU A 64 7.30 9.52 13.34
N ASN A 65 6.92 10.74 12.94
CA ASN A 65 6.09 10.95 11.75
C ASN A 65 6.92 11.05 10.47
N TYR A 66 8.15 11.54 10.53
CA TYR A 66 9.05 11.72 9.39
C TYR A 66 10.42 11.18 9.73
N PHE A 67 11.06 10.57 8.72
CA PHE A 67 12.40 10.00 8.84
C PHE A 67 13.35 10.73 7.89
N THR A 68 14.53 11.03 8.38
CA THR A 68 15.64 11.59 7.61
C THR A 68 16.67 10.50 7.33
N ASP A 69 17.58 10.73 6.40
CA ASP A 69 18.63 9.76 6.03
C ASP A 69 19.50 9.32 7.23
N SER A 70 19.53 10.12 8.31
CA SER A 70 20.26 9.78 9.55
C SER A 70 19.50 8.82 10.45
N ASP A 71 18.19 8.65 10.25
CA ASP A 71 17.37 7.76 11.06
C ASP A 71 17.53 6.31 10.58
N PRO A 72 17.73 5.35 11.49
CA PRO A 72 17.83 3.93 11.10
C PRO A 72 16.56 3.44 10.39
N GLN A 73 15.40 3.98 10.73
CA GLN A 73 14.12 3.63 10.14
C GLN A 73 14.01 4.00 8.65
N ALA A 74 14.72 5.04 8.21
CA ALA A 74 14.77 5.43 6.80
C ALA A 74 15.44 4.38 5.88
N LYS A 75 16.00 3.32 6.44
CA LYS A 75 16.56 2.18 5.68
C LYS A 75 15.55 1.06 5.50
N LEU A 76 14.46 1.07 6.23
CA LEU A 76 13.44 0.04 6.20
C LEU A 76 12.68 0.04 4.87
N THR A 77 12.31 -1.16 4.44
CA THR A 77 11.48 -1.40 3.27
C THR A 77 10.09 -1.87 3.69
N TYR A 78 9.15 -1.90 2.75
CA TYR A 78 7.85 -2.52 2.97
C TYR A 78 7.98 -3.98 3.46
N ALA A 79 8.90 -4.75 2.86
CA ALA A 79 9.09 -6.15 3.25
C ALA A 79 9.52 -6.31 4.71
N ASP A 80 10.43 -5.45 5.19
CA ASP A 80 10.87 -5.48 6.59
C ASP A 80 9.72 -5.20 7.55
N LEU A 81 8.92 -4.18 7.24
CA LEU A 81 7.79 -3.79 8.10
C LEU A 81 6.63 -4.78 8.02
N LYS A 82 6.34 -5.31 6.83
CA LYS A 82 5.36 -6.37 6.65
C LYS A 82 5.71 -7.62 7.48
N GLU A 83 6.97 -8.04 7.48
CA GLU A 83 7.41 -9.18 8.29
C GLU A 83 7.18 -8.93 9.78
N HIS A 84 7.47 -7.72 10.24
CA HIS A 84 7.24 -7.33 11.62
C HIS A 84 5.75 -7.26 11.98
N ILE A 85 4.92 -6.70 11.11
CA ILE A 85 3.46 -6.59 11.30
C ILE A 85 2.78 -7.96 11.14
N GLY A 86 3.34 -8.83 10.32
CA GLY A 86 2.89 -10.21 10.11
C GLY A 86 1.85 -10.40 9.00
N VAL A 87 1.28 -9.34 8.47
CA VAL A 87 0.29 -9.37 7.39
C VAL A 87 0.55 -8.29 6.34
N ASP A 88 0.06 -8.48 5.12
CA ASP A 88 0.10 -7.47 4.07
C ASP A 88 -0.76 -6.26 4.43
N CYS A 89 -0.45 -5.11 3.84
CA CYS A 89 -1.27 -3.90 4.02
C CYS A 89 -2.70 -4.14 3.51
N SER A 90 -3.63 -3.43 4.12
CA SER A 90 -5.05 -3.47 3.73
C SER A 90 -5.33 -2.61 2.50
N GLU A 91 -4.54 -1.56 2.31
CA GLU A 91 -4.75 -0.57 1.26
C GLU A 91 -3.41 0.01 0.81
N TYR A 92 -3.32 0.30 -0.48
CA TYR A 92 -2.19 0.99 -1.08
C TYR A 92 -2.67 2.16 -1.95
N GLN A 93 -1.98 3.29 -1.87
CA GLN A 93 -2.19 4.46 -2.72
C GLN A 93 -0.86 5.10 -3.09
N TYR A 94 -0.69 5.47 -4.35
CA TYR A 94 0.45 6.28 -4.76
C TYR A 94 0.10 7.79 -4.77
N GLN A 95 0.96 8.60 -4.17
CA GLN A 95 0.83 10.06 -4.11
C GLN A 95 1.83 10.70 -5.09
N GLU A 96 1.36 11.05 -6.27
CA GLU A 96 2.17 11.66 -7.35
C GLU A 96 2.89 12.94 -6.91
N GLU A 97 2.19 13.81 -6.17
CA GLU A 97 2.74 15.08 -5.71
C GLU A 97 3.99 14.91 -4.85
N TYR A 98 4.05 13.83 -4.09
CA TYR A 98 5.14 13.55 -3.16
C TYR A 98 6.04 12.40 -3.62
N GLN A 99 5.75 11.82 -4.77
CA GLN A 99 6.46 10.66 -5.34
C GLN A 99 6.67 9.54 -4.31
N ARG A 100 5.57 9.12 -3.67
CA ARG A 100 5.62 8.13 -2.61
C ARG A 100 4.41 7.20 -2.63
N GLY A 101 4.63 5.94 -2.27
CA GLY A 101 3.59 4.97 -1.99
C GLY A 101 3.15 5.04 -0.54
N VAL A 102 1.85 4.96 -0.30
CA VAL A 102 1.25 4.89 1.03
C VAL A 102 0.65 3.52 1.22
N TYR A 103 1.10 2.83 2.25
CA TYR A 103 0.60 1.51 2.63
C TYR A 103 -0.10 1.65 3.98
N THR A 104 -1.35 1.22 4.04
CA THR A 104 -2.18 1.37 5.23
C THR A 104 -2.61 0.01 5.76
N TRP A 105 -2.38 -0.23 7.03
CA TRP A 105 -2.90 -1.37 7.78
C TRP A 105 -4.01 -0.90 8.71
N TYR A 106 -5.17 -1.51 8.59
CA TYR A 106 -6.29 -1.28 9.51
C TYR A 106 -6.27 -2.31 10.63
N ALA A 107 -6.63 -1.89 11.83
CA ALA A 107 -6.77 -2.80 12.96
C ALA A 107 -7.99 -3.71 12.78
N ALA A 108 -7.86 -4.98 13.20
CA ALA A 108 -8.95 -5.94 13.13
C ALA A 108 -10.09 -5.60 14.10
N GLU A 109 -9.74 -5.02 15.23
CA GLU A 109 -10.68 -4.71 16.33
C GLU A 109 -11.43 -3.39 16.10
N ASP A 110 -10.81 -2.43 15.42
CA ASP A 110 -11.38 -1.11 15.16
C ASP A 110 -10.91 -0.57 13.81
N GLU A 111 -11.82 -0.47 12.85
CA GLU A 111 -11.54 0.03 11.50
C GLU A 111 -11.12 1.50 11.47
N ALA A 112 -11.45 2.27 12.51
CA ALA A 112 -11.00 3.65 12.64
C ALA A 112 -9.53 3.77 13.04
N CYS A 113 -8.92 2.69 13.54
CA CYS A 113 -7.52 2.64 13.91
C CYS A 113 -6.69 2.12 12.74
N CYS A 114 -5.69 2.88 12.33
CA CYS A 114 -4.80 2.45 11.25
C CYS A 114 -3.38 3.01 11.39
N LEU A 115 -2.44 2.27 10.80
CA LEU A 115 -1.05 2.68 10.60
C LEU A 115 -0.82 2.89 9.11
N SER A 116 -0.42 4.09 8.72
CA SER A 116 0.00 4.38 7.34
C SER A 116 1.50 4.59 7.28
N LEU A 117 2.14 3.88 6.38
CA LEU A 117 3.58 3.95 6.15
C LEU A 117 3.84 4.47 4.74
N PHE A 118 4.74 5.43 4.63
CA PHE A 118 5.03 6.15 3.40
C PHE A 118 6.42 5.79 2.90
N PHE A 119 6.50 5.28 1.68
CA PHE A 119 7.75 4.87 1.05
C PHE A 119 8.01 5.72 -0.19
N GLY A 120 9.21 6.27 -0.29
CA GLY A 120 9.64 6.99 -1.48
C GLY A 120 9.82 6.06 -2.69
N ASP A 121 10.06 6.63 -3.87
CA ASP A 121 10.31 5.89 -5.12
C ASP A 121 11.52 4.92 -5.04
N ASN A 122 12.41 5.16 -4.10
CA ASN A 122 13.53 4.27 -3.80
C ASN A 122 13.14 3.05 -2.93
N GLY A 123 11.85 2.93 -2.57
CA GLY A 123 11.31 1.85 -1.72
C GLY A 123 11.69 1.95 -0.25
N LYS A 124 12.19 3.09 0.21
CA LYS A 124 12.59 3.32 1.60
C LYS A 124 11.54 4.10 2.37
N LEU A 125 11.41 3.81 3.66
CA LEU A 125 10.48 4.49 4.54
C LEU A 125 10.86 5.98 4.69
N VAL A 126 9.91 6.86 4.47
CA VAL A 126 10.08 8.32 4.58
C VAL A 126 9.20 8.94 5.66
N ALA A 127 8.08 8.31 5.98
CA ALA A 127 7.19 8.78 7.03
C ALA A 127 6.29 7.65 7.55
N ALA A 128 5.71 7.86 8.73
CA ALA A 128 4.69 6.99 9.31
C ALA A 128 3.60 7.84 9.97
N GLY A 129 2.36 7.41 9.88
CA GLY A 129 1.22 8.04 10.56
C GLY A 129 0.39 6.98 11.28
N ALA A 130 0.03 7.24 12.51
CA ALA A 130 -0.86 6.40 13.29
C ALA A 130 -2.13 7.18 13.64
N TYR A 131 -3.29 6.56 13.46
CA TYR A 131 -4.58 7.21 13.63
C TYR A 131 -5.41 6.45 14.67
N ASN A 132 -6.02 7.21 15.57
CA ASN A 132 -6.91 6.73 16.63
C ASN A 132 -6.27 5.66 17.57
N PHE A 133 -4.97 5.65 17.69
CA PHE A 133 -4.30 4.82 18.68
C PHE A 133 -4.49 5.44 20.06
N SER A 134 -4.97 4.63 20.99
CA SER A 134 -4.96 4.97 22.41
C SER A 134 -3.64 4.50 23.02
N LEU A 135 -2.92 5.42 23.66
CA LEU A 135 -1.77 5.09 24.49
C LEU A 135 -2.22 4.53 25.82
#